data_96c7ad5ad6c80c559966bf35778bbd12
#
_entry.id   96c7ad5ad6c80c559966bf35778bbd12
#
_cell.length_a   1.000
_cell.length_b   1.000
_cell.length_c   1.000
_cell.angle_alpha   90.00
_cell.angle_beta   90.00
_cell.angle_gamma   90.00
#
_symmetry.space_group_name_H-M   'P 1'
#
loop_
_entity.id
_entity.type
_entity.pdbx_description
1 polymer ?
#
loop_
_entity_poly.entity_id
_entity_poly.type
_entity_poly.pdbx_seq_one_letter_code
_entity_poly.pdbx_strand_id
1 'polypeptide(L)'
;MLKENLKNVQNNIKKACERVGRKPEEVTLVAVSKMKPLSDIEELLETGQLEYGENYVQELCDKYENISKPVHWHMIGHLQKNKVRQVIDKAVLIHSVDTVGLAEQIEKEAVKRDLDVSILLEVNVAGEESKFGFAPEEVEEAAREIAKYPHVHIQGLM
;
A
#
# COMPACT_ATOMS: atom_id res chain seq x y z
N MET A 1 -1.76 -18.10 -18.09
CA MET A 1 -0.41 -17.63 -17.68
C MET A 1 -0.45 -16.84 -16.38
N LEU A 2 -1.25 -15.78 -16.26
CA LEU A 2 -1.32 -15.00 -15.03
C LEU A 2 -1.79 -15.80 -13.81
N LYS A 3 -2.85 -16.57 -13.95
CA LYS A 3 -3.36 -17.44 -12.88
C LYS A 3 -2.34 -18.48 -12.44
N GLU A 4 -1.59 -19.03 -13.37
CA GLU A 4 -0.52 -19.99 -13.08
C GLU A 4 0.64 -19.31 -12.34
N ASN A 5 1.06 -18.12 -12.79
CA ASN A 5 2.10 -17.34 -12.14
C ASN A 5 1.71 -16.98 -10.70
N LEU A 6 0.47 -16.55 -10.50
CA LEU A 6 -0.06 -16.26 -9.16
C LEU A 6 0.01 -17.49 -8.27
N LYS A 7 -0.44 -18.64 -8.78
CA LYS A 7 -0.39 -19.90 -8.03
C LYS A 7 1.02 -20.28 -7.63
N ASN A 8 2.00 -20.08 -8.52
CA ASN A 8 3.42 -20.36 -8.23
C ASN A 8 3.94 -19.45 -7.11
N VAL A 9 3.61 -18.16 -7.13
CA VAL A 9 4.00 -17.23 -6.07
C VAL A 9 3.35 -17.62 -4.74
N GLN A 10 2.06 -17.94 -4.75
CA GLN A 10 1.34 -18.37 -3.55
C GLN A 10 1.93 -19.66 -2.97
N ASN A 11 2.31 -20.62 -3.81
CA ASN A 11 2.97 -21.85 -3.38
C ASN A 11 4.33 -21.57 -2.73
N ASN A 12 5.10 -20.61 -3.27
CA ASN A 12 6.37 -20.21 -2.68
C ASN A 12 6.18 -19.58 -1.29
N ILE A 13 5.17 -18.73 -1.13
CA ILE A 13 4.81 -18.16 0.18
C ILE A 13 4.43 -19.29 1.15
N LYS A 14 3.58 -20.21 0.72
CA LYS A 14 3.14 -21.35 1.54
C LYS A 14 4.33 -22.18 2.02
N LYS A 15 5.25 -22.55 1.11
CA LYS A 15 6.46 -23.32 1.45
C LYS A 15 7.35 -22.56 2.43
N ALA A 16 7.54 -21.27 2.24
CA ALA A 16 8.33 -20.45 3.14
C ALA A 16 7.70 -20.40 4.55
N CYS A 17 6.39 -20.24 4.64
CA CYS A 17 5.66 -20.25 5.90
C CYS A 17 5.78 -21.59 6.62
N GLU A 18 5.61 -22.70 5.89
CA GLU A 18 5.73 -24.06 6.44
C GLU A 18 7.11 -24.32 7.07
N ARG A 19 8.18 -23.81 6.44
CA ARG A 19 9.54 -23.97 6.95
C ARG A 19 9.77 -23.34 8.33
N VAL A 20 9.04 -22.28 8.65
CA VAL A 20 9.22 -21.53 9.90
C VAL A 20 8.01 -21.63 10.85
N GLY A 21 7.08 -22.54 10.56
CA GLY A 21 5.90 -22.76 11.41
C GLY A 21 4.91 -21.59 11.42
N ARG A 22 4.88 -20.82 10.34
CA ARG A 22 3.99 -19.66 10.18
C ARG A 22 2.79 -20.02 9.31
N LYS A 23 1.64 -19.43 9.59
CA LYS A 23 0.44 -19.63 8.76
C LYS A 23 0.52 -18.78 7.49
N PRO A 24 0.23 -19.35 6.29
CA PRO A 24 0.22 -18.57 5.05
C PRO A 24 -0.72 -17.36 5.08
N GLU A 25 -1.83 -17.46 5.82
CA GLU A 25 -2.82 -16.38 5.95
C GLU A 25 -2.28 -15.12 6.65
N GLU A 26 -1.16 -15.25 7.36
CA GLU A 26 -0.47 -14.11 7.98
C GLU A 26 0.30 -13.26 6.98
N VAL A 27 0.47 -13.76 5.75
CA VAL A 27 1.19 -13.06 4.68
C VAL A 27 0.20 -12.60 3.62
N THR A 28 0.14 -11.30 3.39
CA THR A 28 -0.69 -10.72 2.35
C THR A 28 0.13 -10.50 1.08
N LEU A 29 -0.26 -11.15 -0.01
CA LEU A 29 0.34 -10.91 -1.32
C LEU A 29 -0.36 -9.74 -1.99
N VAL A 30 0.39 -8.67 -2.24
CA VAL A 30 -0.09 -7.53 -3.03
C VAL A 30 0.40 -7.71 -4.47
N ALA A 31 -0.53 -7.89 -5.40
CA ALA A 31 -0.19 -7.98 -6.82
C ALA A 31 0.06 -6.57 -7.36
N VAL A 32 1.28 -6.30 -7.78
CA VAL A 32 1.63 -5.00 -8.36
C VAL A 32 1.09 -4.92 -9.79
N SER A 33 0.12 -4.04 -9.99
CA SER A 33 -0.63 -3.91 -11.26
C SER A 33 -0.32 -2.62 -12.03
N LYS A 34 0.69 -1.89 -11.60
CA LYS A 34 1.12 -0.67 -12.31
C LYS A 34 1.40 -0.96 -13.78
N MET A 35 0.89 -0.09 -14.65
CA MET A 35 1.06 -0.19 -16.11
C MET A 35 0.47 -1.46 -16.73
N LYS A 36 -0.40 -2.16 -16.02
CA LYS A 36 -1.11 -3.33 -16.53
C LYS A 36 -2.56 -2.99 -16.83
N PRO A 37 -3.15 -3.62 -17.84
CA PRO A 37 -4.55 -3.35 -18.21
C PRO A 37 -5.52 -3.89 -17.15
N LEU A 38 -6.72 -3.32 -17.09
CA LEU A 38 -7.78 -3.80 -16.21
C LEU A 38 -8.12 -5.28 -16.41
N SER A 39 -8.02 -5.76 -17.65
CA SER A 39 -8.30 -7.17 -17.97
C SER A 39 -7.41 -8.14 -17.18
N ASP A 40 -6.17 -7.76 -16.92
CA ASP A 40 -5.24 -8.58 -16.12
C ASP A 40 -5.71 -8.68 -14.67
N ILE A 41 -6.18 -7.56 -14.12
CA ILE A 41 -6.73 -7.51 -12.76
C ILE A 41 -8.01 -8.33 -12.69
N GLU A 42 -8.92 -8.13 -13.65
CA GLU A 42 -10.19 -8.86 -13.72
C GLU A 42 -9.97 -10.37 -13.80
N GLU A 43 -9.00 -10.82 -14.60
CA GLU A 43 -8.62 -12.23 -14.67
C GLU A 43 -8.19 -12.79 -13.31
N LEU A 44 -7.35 -12.05 -12.58
CA LEU A 44 -6.86 -12.51 -11.27
C LEU A 44 -7.91 -12.39 -10.16
N LEU A 45 -8.85 -11.44 -10.26
CA LEU A 45 -9.95 -11.34 -9.31
C LEU A 45 -10.80 -12.62 -9.26
N GLU A 46 -10.90 -13.33 -10.38
CA GLU A 46 -11.63 -14.62 -10.44
C GLU A 46 -11.00 -15.69 -9.52
N THR A 47 -9.73 -15.55 -9.19
CA THR A 47 -9.01 -16.48 -8.30
C THR A 47 -9.17 -16.15 -6.83
N GLY A 48 -9.77 -15.01 -6.49
CA GLY A 48 -9.85 -14.50 -5.13
C GLY A 48 -8.71 -13.57 -4.72
N GLN A 49 -7.78 -13.23 -5.64
CA GLN A 49 -6.76 -12.22 -5.37
C GLN A 49 -7.40 -10.84 -5.35
N LEU A 50 -7.46 -10.21 -4.18
CA LEU A 50 -8.13 -8.92 -3.99
C LEU A 50 -7.16 -7.75 -3.79
N GLU A 51 -5.91 -8.02 -3.39
CA GLU A 51 -4.92 -7.01 -3.03
C GLU A 51 -4.08 -6.61 -4.25
N TYR A 52 -4.15 -5.33 -4.64
CA TYR A 52 -3.44 -4.80 -5.80
C TYR A 52 -2.72 -3.50 -5.46
N GLY A 53 -1.50 -3.34 -5.99
CA GLY A 53 -0.67 -2.16 -5.73
C GLY A 53 -0.44 -1.30 -6.97
N GLU A 54 -0.65 0.00 -6.80
CA GLU A 54 -0.42 1.01 -7.84
C GLU A 54 0.61 2.03 -7.41
N ASN A 55 1.42 2.50 -8.36
CA ASN A 55 2.45 3.51 -8.11
C ASN A 55 1.95 4.94 -8.30
N TYR A 56 1.00 5.14 -9.20
CA TYR A 56 0.55 6.46 -9.60
C TYR A 56 -0.90 6.68 -9.18
N VAL A 57 -1.15 7.85 -8.59
CA VAL A 57 -2.49 8.25 -8.12
C VAL A 57 -3.51 8.19 -9.25
N GLN A 58 -3.17 8.75 -10.41
CA GLN A 58 -4.09 8.79 -11.56
C GLN A 58 -4.48 7.37 -12.00
N GLU A 59 -3.51 6.48 -12.12
CA GLU A 59 -3.75 5.10 -12.52
C GLU A 59 -4.62 4.36 -11.50
N LEU A 60 -4.37 4.56 -10.20
CA LEU A 60 -5.20 3.98 -9.15
C LEU A 60 -6.65 4.48 -9.25
N CYS A 61 -6.83 5.79 -9.38
CA CYS A 61 -8.17 6.38 -9.49
C CYS A 61 -8.92 5.88 -10.72
N ASP A 62 -8.26 5.84 -11.89
CA ASP A 62 -8.87 5.37 -13.13
C ASP A 62 -9.31 3.91 -13.01
N LYS A 63 -8.47 3.06 -12.45
CA LYS A 63 -8.80 1.64 -12.23
C LYS A 63 -9.91 1.47 -11.20
N TYR A 64 -9.86 2.23 -10.12
CA TYR A 64 -10.91 2.23 -9.10
C TYR A 64 -12.29 2.54 -9.70
N GLU A 65 -12.37 3.54 -10.57
CA GLU A 65 -13.62 3.96 -11.17
C GLU A 65 -14.15 3.00 -12.24
N ASN A 66 -13.26 2.27 -12.91
CA ASN A 66 -13.60 1.42 -14.05
C ASN A 66 -13.74 -0.06 -13.73
N ILE A 67 -13.52 -0.47 -12.48
CA ILE A 67 -13.68 -1.85 -12.05
C ILE A 67 -14.92 -1.97 -11.16
N SER A 68 -15.80 -2.92 -11.48
CA SER A 68 -17.07 -3.09 -10.76
C SER A 68 -16.97 -4.04 -9.58
N LYS A 69 -15.93 -4.86 -9.53
CA LYS A 69 -15.72 -5.83 -8.45
C LYS A 69 -14.96 -5.20 -7.28
N PRO A 70 -15.17 -5.66 -6.05
CA PRO A 70 -14.40 -5.18 -4.90
C PRO A 70 -12.90 -5.48 -5.07
N VAL A 71 -12.09 -4.45 -4.91
CA VAL A 71 -10.62 -4.53 -4.95
C VAL A 71 -10.07 -3.77 -3.75
N HIS A 72 -9.06 -4.35 -3.10
CA HIS A 72 -8.31 -3.67 -2.05
C HIS A 72 -7.09 -2.99 -2.69
N TRP A 73 -7.20 -1.70 -2.94
CA TRP A 73 -6.13 -0.92 -3.56
C TRP A 73 -5.08 -0.49 -2.55
N HIS A 74 -3.82 -0.69 -2.89
CA HIS A 74 -2.67 -0.22 -2.12
C HIS A 74 -1.95 0.87 -2.92
N MET A 75 -1.72 2.01 -2.31
CA MET A 75 -0.86 3.03 -2.88
C MET A 75 0.57 2.72 -2.46
N ILE A 76 1.39 2.22 -3.38
CA ILE A 76 2.76 1.77 -3.08
C ILE A 76 3.85 2.70 -3.62
N GLY A 77 3.51 3.61 -4.52
CA GLY A 77 4.44 4.58 -5.08
C GLY A 77 4.47 5.89 -4.29
N HIS A 78 5.45 6.73 -4.61
CA HIS A 78 5.59 8.04 -3.98
C HIS A 78 4.31 8.86 -4.08
N LEU A 79 3.84 9.38 -2.95
CA LEU A 79 2.61 10.17 -2.86
C LEU A 79 2.94 11.62 -2.56
N GLN A 80 2.54 12.51 -3.47
CA GLN A 80 2.65 13.95 -3.28
C GLN A 80 1.49 14.47 -2.40
N LYS A 81 1.77 15.48 -1.58
CA LYS A 81 0.77 16.07 -0.68
C LYS A 81 -0.49 16.53 -1.40
N ASN A 82 -0.36 17.15 -2.58
CA ASN A 82 -1.49 17.65 -3.35
C ASN A 82 -2.34 16.55 -4.00
N LYS A 83 -1.91 15.29 -3.91
CA LYS A 83 -2.64 14.12 -4.42
C LYS A 83 -3.33 13.31 -3.33
N VAL A 84 -3.04 13.57 -2.07
CA VAL A 84 -3.56 12.82 -0.92
C VAL A 84 -5.08 12.67 -0.97
N ARG A 85 -5.81 13.76 -1.18
CA ARG A 85 -7.27 13.75 -1.21
C ARG A 85 -7.88 12.80 -2.25
N GLN A 86 -7.12 12.46 -3.30
CA GLN A 86 -7.60 11.60 -4.37
C GLN A 86 -7.55 10.12 -4.02
N VAL A 87 -6.72 9.72 -3.06
CA VAL A 87 -6.48 8.31 -2.77
C VAL A 87 -6.94 7.82 -1.40
N ILE A 88 -7.12 8.71 -0.42
CA ILE A 88 -7.42 8.30 0.97
C ILE A 88 -8.76 7.59 1.13
N ASP A 89 -9.70 7.84 0.25
CA ASP A 89 -11.01 7.17 0.22
C ASP A 89 -11.03 5.92 -0.67
N LYS A 90 -9.92 5.61 -1.35
CA LYS A 90 -9.80 4.50 -2.30
C LYS A 90 -8.80 3.44 -1.86
N ALA A 91 -7.66 3.85 -1.32
CA ALA A 91 -6.62 2.93 -0.90
C ALA A 91 -6.90 2.37 0.50
N VAL A 92 -6.75 1.06 0.66
CA VAL A 92 -6.85 0.41 1.98
C VAL A 92 -5.59 0.62 2.81
N LEU A 93 -4.46 0.88 2.15
CA LEU A 93 -3.17 1.10 2.79
C LEU A 93 -2.28 1.97 1.91
N ILE A 94 -1.67 2.98 2.50
CA ILE A 94 -0.67 3.82 1.84
C ILE A 94 0.70 3.40 2.38
N HIS A 95 1.54 2.82 1.51
CA HIS A 95 2.83 2.24 1.90
C HIS A 95 3.96 3.28 1.94
N SER A 96 3.76 4.44 1.36
CA SER A 96 4.82 5.38 0.96
C SER A 96 4.89 6.64 1.79
N VAL A 97 4.53 6.57 3.07
CA VAL A 97 4.65 7.74 3.96
C VAL A 97 6.11 7.90 4.38
N ASP A 98 6.75 8.89 3.80
CA ASP A 98 8.18 9.13 3.89
C ASP A 98 8.56 10.44 4.60
N THR A 99 7.57 11.23 5.02
CA THR A 99 7.76 12.45 5.81
C THR A 99 6.61 12.63 6.81
N VAL A 100 6.90 13.31 7.92
CA VAL A 100 5.87 13.71 8.88
C VAL A 100 4.87 14.67 8.22
N GLY A 101 5.35 15.55 7.34
CA GLY A 101 4.50 16.48 6.60
C GLY A 101 3.48 15.81 5.71
N LEU A 102 3.82 14.68 5.08
CA LEU A 102 2.85 13.89 4.31
C LEU A 102 1.79 13.28 5.22
N ALA A 103 2.19 12.71 6.36
CA ALA A 103 1.24 12.18 7.35
C ALA A 103 0.30 13.27 7.88
N GLU A 104 0.81 14.47 8.12
CA GLU A 104 -0.01 15.63 8.52
C GLU A 104 -1.04 15.98 7.46
N GLN A 105 -0.66 15.98 6.18
CA GLN A 105 -1.59 16.22 5.08
C GLN A 105 -2.67 15.14 4.98
N ILE A 106 -2.29 13.89 5.21
CA ILE A 106 -3.24 12.76 5.27
C ILE A 106 -4.23 13.00 6.40
N GLU A 107 -3.77 13.38 7.59
CA GLU A 107 -4.65 13.69 8.72
C GLU A 107 -5.63 14.82 8.37
N LYS A 108 -5.15 15.90 7.80
CA LYS A 108 -6.01 17.03 7.41
C LYS A 108 -7.14 16.62 6.47
N GLU A 109 -6.83 15.82 5.46
CA GLU A 109 -7.85 15.34 4.52
C GLU A 109 -8.77 14.28 5.14
N ALA A 110 -8.24 13.43 6.01
CA ALA A 110 -9.02 12.42 6.72
C ALA A 110 -10.04 13.03 7.66
N VAL A 111 -9.67 14.09 8.40
CA VAL A 111 -10.58 14.83 9.28
C VAL A 111 -11.75 15.40 8.51
N LYS A 112 -11.50 16.02 7.35
CA LYS A 112 -12.55 16.62 6.52
C LYS A 112 -13.60 15.60 6.06
N ARG A 113 -13.23 14.35 5.92
CA ARG A 113 -14.09 13.28 5.41
C ARG A 113 -14.50 12.26 6.46
N ASP A 114 -14.08 12.44 7.69
CA ASP A 114 -14.29 11.49 8.79
C ASP A 114 -13.83 10.08 8.41
N LEU A 115 -12.61 9.97 7.89
CA LEU A 115 -12.00 8.73 7.47
C LEU A 115 -10.84 8.34 8.39
N ASP A 116 -10.66 7.03 8.58
CA ASP A 116 -9.45 6.46 9.16
C ASP A 116 -8.56 5.97 8.03
N VAL A 117 -7.28 6.32 8.07
CA VAL A 117 -6.31 6.00 7.00
C VAL A 117 -5.18 5.17 7.58
N SER A 118 -5.01 3.97 7.05
CA SER A 118 -3.88 3.09 7.40
C SER A 118 -2.67 3.39 6.56
N ILE A 119 -1.50 3.47 7.18
CA ILE A 119 -0.24 3.79 6.52
C ILE A 119 0.89 2.86 6.94
N LEU A 120 1.92 2.77 6.10
CA LEU A 120 3.24 2.29 6.47
C LEU A 120 4.22 3.46 6.42
N LEU A 121 5.23 3.43 7.27
CA LEU A 121 6.35 4.37 7.18
C LEU A 121 7.39 3.79 6.23
N GLU A 122 7.69 4.53 5.17
CA GLU A 122 8.71 4.14 4.20
C GLU A 122 10.09 4.49 4.72
N VAL A 123 10.97 3.50 4.81
CA VAL A 123 12.32 3.64 5.35
C VAL A 123 13.35 3.38 4.26
N ASN A 124 14.28 4.32 4.07
CA ASN A 124 15.39 4.17 3.14
C ASN A 124 16.57 3.46 3.84
N VAL A 125 16.48 2.14 3.92
CA VAL A 125 17.46 1.30 4.63
C VAL A 125 18.81 1.28 3.91
N ALA A 126 18.78 1.30 2.56
CA ALA A 126 20.00 1.25 1.74
C ALA A 126 20.81 2.55 1.76
N GLY A 127 20.20 3.66 2.18
CA GLY A 127 20.87 4.96 2.22
C GLY A 127 21.11 5.59 0.84
N GLU A 128 20.35 5.17 -0.18
CA GLU A 128 20.44 5.74 -1.53
C GLU A 128 19.76 7.12 -1.56
N GLU A 129 20.52 8.17 -1.88
CA GLU A 129 20.01 9.55 -1.94
C GLU A 129 18.91 9.75 -2.99
N SER A 130 18.92 8.95 -4.06
CA SER A 130 17.92 9.01 -5.14
C SER A 130 16.58 8.37 -4.76
N LYS A 131 16.50 7.69 -3.60
CA LYS A 131 15.29 7.01 -3.12
C LYS A 131 14.59 7.81 -2.04
N PHE A 132 13.28 7.62 -1.95
CA PHE A 132 12.46 8.17 -0.87
C PHE A 132 12.58 7.32 0.39
N GLY A 133 12.07 7.83 1.48
CA GLY A 133 12.02 7.14 2.75
C GLY A 133 12.72 7.87 3.89
N PHE A 134 12.25 7.65 5.09
CA PHE A 134 12.93 8.12 6.30
C PHE A 134 14.32 7.47 6.41
N ALA A 135 15.29 8.21 6.91
CA ALA A 135 16.52 7.59 7.40
C ALA A 135 16.16 6.65 8.59
N PRO A 136 16.80 5.48 8.72
CA PRO A 136 16.49 4.55 9.81
C PRO A 136 16.50 5.17 11.20
N GLU A 137 17.43 6.07 11.47
CA GLU A 137 17.58 6.78 12.76
C GLU A 137 16.46 7.79 13.04
N GLU A 138 15.68 8.19 12.03
CA GLU A 138 14.57 9.14 12.17
C GLU A 138 13.21 8.45 12.41
N VAL A 139 13.13 7.15 12.19
CA VAL A 139 11.85 6.42 12.15
C VAL A 139 11.13 6.47 13.50
N GLU A 140 11.82 6.27 14.60
CA GLU A 140 11.19 6.24 15.93
C GLU A 140 10.55 7.58 16.28
N GLU A 141 11.26 8.68 16.07
CA GLU A 141 10.75 10.02 16.34
C GLU A 141 9.57 10.36 15.42
N ALA A 142 9.71 10.06 14.12
CA ALA A 142 8.63 10.26 13.16
C ALA A 142 7.38 9.46 13.54
N ALA A 143 7.54 8.21 13.95
CA ALA A 143 6.42 7.37 14.39
C ALA A 143 5.73 7.97 15.61
N ARG A 144 6.46 8.50 16.58
CA ARG A 144 5.89 9.17 17.76
C ARG A 144 5.08 10.42 17.40
N GLU A 145 5.59 11.22 16.47
CA GLU A 145 4.87 12.40 15.97
C GLU A 145 3.58 12.02 15.24
N ILE A 146 3.67 11.06 14.32
CA ILE A 146 2.53 10.62 13.51
C ILE A 146 1.48 9.91 14.37
N ALA A 147 1.89 9.20 15.41
CA ALA A 147 0.96 8.52 16.34
C ALA A 147 0.02 9.48 17.06
N LYS A 148 0.33 10.77 17.09
CA LYS A 148 -0.54 11.81 17.67
C LYS A 148 -1.74 12.14 16.77
N TYR A 149 -1.70 11.78 15.51
CA TYR A 149 -2.79 12.06 14.56
C TYR A 149 -3.89 11.00 14.70
N PRO A 150 -5.11 11.41 15.15
CA PRO A 150 -6.14 10.42 15.50
C PRO A 150 -6.72 9.64 14.33
N HIS A 151 -6.61 10.16 13.10
CA HIS A 151 -7.16 9.49 11.90
C HIS A 151 -6.12 8.73 11.09
N VAL A 152 -4.83 8.88 11.41
CA VAL A 152 -3.73 8.19 10.71
C VAL A 152 -3.23 7.05 11.58
N HIS A 153 -3.27 5.83 11.04
CA HIS A 153 -2.93 4.62 11.78
C HIS A 153 -1.70 3.95 11.17
N ILE A 154 -0.59 3.95 11.91
CA ILE A 154 0.64 3.28 11.49
C ILE A 154 0.46 1.77 11.66
N GLN A 155 0.55 1.02 10.56
CA GLN A 155 0.43 -0.43 10.57
C GLN A 155 1.80 -1.13 10.56
N GLY A 156 2.86 -0.43 10.21
CA GLY A 156 4.19 -0.99 10.13
C GLY A 156 5.13 -0.18 9.26
N LEU A 157 6.14 -0.85 8.74
CA LEU A 157 7.21 -0.24 7.93
C LEU A 157 7.23 -0.84 6.53
N MET A 158 7.70 -0.03 5.59
CA MET A 158 8.02 -0.46 4.23
C MET A 158 9.52 -0.31 3.99
#